data_cb963904f5d4bae83a4453c183c3d029
#
_entry.id   cb963904f5d4bae83a4453c183c3d029
#
_cell.length_a   1.000
_cell.length_b   1.000
_cell.length_c   1.000
_cell.angle_alpha   90.00
_cell.angle_beta   90.00
_cell.angle_gamma   90.00
#
_symmetry.space_group_name_H-M   'P 1'
#
loop_
_entity.id
_entity.type
_entity.pdbx_description
1 polymer ?
#
loop_
_entity_poly.entity_id
_entity_poly.type
_entity_poly.pdbx_seq_one_letter_code
_entity_poly.pdbx_strand_id
1 'polypeptide(L)'
;MRRKIIEWHPNPAAEGWEQTEPDGVVWVDVTKLDAAWQRTEQYVLPGGANGQGSRYERVEQWFEENCYSNMFFAVICDDGIEFGEGRHRFAWLRDRGVEAIQLQVPSDQEHHFIFQFGTELRESVLMA
;
A
#
# COMPACT_ATOMS: atom_id res chain seq x y z
N MET A 1 20.40 11.02 9.36
CA MET A 1 19.13 10.90 8.60
C MET A 1 17.95 10.96 9.56
N ARG A 2 16.94 11.71 9.19
CA ARG A 2 15.73 11.80 10.00
C ARG A 2 14.87 10.58 9.76
N ARG A 3 14.35 10.02 10.85
CA ARG A 3 13.39 8.92 10.81
C ARG A 3 11.99 9.51 10.94
N LYS A 4 11.11 9.19 10.00
CA LYS A 4 9.69 9.56 10.04
C LYS A 4 8.87 8.29 10.13
N ILE A 5 7.86 8.29 11.00
CA ILE A 5 6.90 7.18 11.09
C ILE A 5 5.62 7.64 10.43
N ILE A 6 5.17 6.87 9.45
CA ILE A 6 3.95 7.21 8.70
C ILE A 6 2.73 6.79 9.52
N GLU A 7 1.82 7.73 9.72
CA GLU A 7 0.52 7.47 10.32
C GLU A 7 -0.47 7.08 9.23
N TRP A 8 -1.16 5.96 9.43
CA TRP A 8 -2.11 5.44 8.45
C TRP A 8 -3.55 5.78 8.86
N HIS A 9 -4.31 6.32 7.89
CA HIS A 9 -5.72 6.65 8.08
C HIS A 9 -6.57 5.74 7.20
N PRO A 10 -7.66 5.16 7.73
CA PRO A 10 -8.55 4.33 6.92
C PRO A 10 -9.13 5.12 5.76
N ASN A 11 -9.25 4.47 4.60
CA ASN A 11 -10.00 5.05 3.49
C ASN A 11 -11.49 5.04 3.85
N PRO A 12 -12.20 6.15 3.65
CA PRO A 12 -13.64 6.12 3.78
C PRO A 12 -14.24 5.20 2.73
N ALA A 13 -15.33 4.50 3.08
CA ALA A 13 -16.06 3.73 2.11
C ALA A 13 -16.52 4.65 0.98
N ALA A 14 -16.41 4.18 -0.28
CA ALA A 14 -16.90 4.94 -1.41
C ALA A 14 -18.41 5.17 -1.24
N GLU A 15 -18.86 6.40 -1.49
CA GLU A 15 -20.28 6.74 -1.41
C GLU A 15 -21.11 5.78 -2.28
N GLY A 16 -22.16 5.22 -1.71
CA GLY A 16 -23.05 4.31 -2.40
C GLY A 16 -22.67 2.83 -2.31
N TRP A 17 -21.56 2.50 -1.69
CA TRP A 17 -21.21 1.11 -1.41
C TRP A 17 -21.74 0.71 -0.04
N GLU A 18 -22.81 -0.06 -0.02
CA GLU A 18 -23.30 -0.69 1.19
C GLU A 18 -22.52 -1.97 1.39
N GLN A 19 -21.55 -1.91 2.29
CA GLN A 19 -20.85 -3.11 2.70
C GLN A 19 -21.50 -3.65 3.96
N THR A 20 -21.79 -4.94 3.94
CA THR A 20 -22.34 -5.64 5.10
C THR A 20 -21.31 -5.80 6.20
N GLU A 21 -20.03 -5.76 5.86
CA GLU A 21 -18.91 -5.86 6.81
C GLU A 21 -17.82 -4.83 6.46
N PRO A 22 -17.19 -4.23 7.48
CA PRO A 22 -16.09 -3.31 7.22
C PRO A 22 -14.87 -4.05 6.65
N ASP A 23 -14.04 -3.32 5.90
CA ASP A 23 -12.79 -3.85 5.39
C ASP A 23 -11.88 -4.27 6.53
N GLY A 24 -11.03 -5.28 6.26
CA GLY A 24 -9.97 -5.67 7.17
C GLY A 24 -8.78 -4.73 7.05
N VAL A 25 -7.99 -4.64 8.13
CA VAL A 25 -6.75 -3.86 8.16
C VAL A 25 -5.63 -4.80 8.56
N VAL A 26 -4.59 -4.87 7.73
CA VAL A 26 -3.50 -5.83 7.89
C VAL A 26 -2.15 -5.12 7.75
N TRP A 27 -1.22 -5.41 8.68
CA TRP A 27 0.18 -5.03 8.51
C TRP A 27 0.85 -6.04 7.58
N VAL A 28 1.39 -5.55 6.47
CA VAL A 28 1.98 -6.39 5.44
C VAL A 28 3.45 -6.06 5.20
N ASP A 29 4.20 -7.08 4.83
CA ASP A 29 5.59 -6.96 4.40
C ASP A 29 5.63 -6.42 2.98
N VAL A 30 6.29 -5.29 2.79
CA VAL A 30 6.33 -4.60 1.48
C VAL A 30 7.00 -5.47 0.41
N THR A 31 8.08 -6.16 0.74
CA THR A 31 8.80 -6.99 -0.22
C THR A 31 7.94 -8.16 -0.70
N LYS A 32 7.24 -8.82 0.22
CA LYS A 32 6.35 -9.94 -0.14
C LYS A 32 5.17 -9.48 -0.99
N LEU A 33 4.58 -8.35 -0.61
CA LEU A 33 3.45 -7.80 -1.35
C LEU A 33 3.88 -7.36 -2.75
N ASP A 34 5.03 -6.71 -2.86
CA ASP A 34 5.59 -6.28 -4.13
C ASP A 34 5.83 -7.46 -5.08
N ALA A 35 6.35 -8.56 -4.58
CA ALA A 35 6.59 -9.76 -5.40
C ALA A 35 5.29 -10.32 -6.01
N ALA A 36 4.20 -10.31 -5.26
CA ALA A 36 2.90 -10.74 -5.77
C ALA A 36 2.32 -9.72 -6.75
N TRP A 37 2.48 -8.43 -6.47
CA TRP A 37 2.01 -7.36 -7.34
C TRP A 37 2.76 -7.32 -8.67
N GLN A 38 4.03 -7.68 -8.66
CA GLN A 38 4.88 -7.69 -9.85
C GLN A 38 4.33 -8.54 -11.00
N ARG A 39 3.47 -9.50 -10.67
CA ARG A 39 2.85 -10.39 -11.67
C ARG A 39 1.67 -9.75 -12.40
N THR A 40 1.25 -8.57 -12.01
CA THR A 40 0.06 -7.91 -12.57
C THR A 40 0.45 -6.80 -13.53
N GLU A 41 -0.48 -6.45 -14.43
CA GLU A 41 -0.25 -5.41 -15.43
C GLU A 41 -0.19 -4.00 -14.85
N GLN A 42 -0.72 -3.80 -13.65
CA GLN A 42 -0.70 -2.48 -13.01
C GLN A 42 0.60 -2.19 -12.24
N TYR A 43 1.57 -3.10 -12.31
CA TYR A 43 2.82 -2.94 -11.57
C TYR A 43 3.57 -1.67 -11.97
N VAL A 44 4.02 -0.91 -10.97
CA VAL A 44 4.85 0.28 -11.19
C VAL A 44 6.30 -0.11 -10.93
N LEU A 45 7.11 -0.05 -11.97
CA LEU A 45 8.54 -0.41 -11.90
C LEU A 45 9.27 0.53 -10.94
N PRO A 46 10.41 0.09 -10.37
CA PRO A 46 11.26 0.96 -9.57
C PRO A 46 11.56 2.26 -10.29
N GLY A 47 11.48 3.38 -9.56
CA GLY A 47 11.63 4.72 -10.13
C GLY A 47 10.37 5.27 -10.80
N GLY A 48 9.30 4.50 -10.87
CA GLY A 48 8.03 4.96 -11.45
C GLY A 48 8.01 5.01 -12.98
N ALA A 49 8.92 4.32 -13.66
CA ALA A 49 9.14 4.44 -15.10
C ALA A 49 7.89 4.15 -15.95
N ASN A 50 7.01 3.27 -15.49
CA ASN A 50 5.78 2.92 -16.21
C ASN A 50 4.51 3.38 -15.49
N GLY A 51 4.67 4.31 -14.55
CA GLY A 51 3.53 4.87 -13.83
C GLY A 51 2.78 5.90 -14.68
N GLN A 52 1.61 6.32 -14.19
CA GLN A 52 0.77 7.28 -14.90
C GLN A 52 1.17 8.72 -14.60
N GLY A 53 1.66 9.42 -15.62
CA GLY A 53 1.97 10.85 -15.55
C GLY A 53 2.92 11.19 -14.39
N SER A 54 2.60 12.25 -13.66
CA SER A 54 3.42 12.74 -12.55
C SER A 54 2.99 12.19 -11.19
N ARG A 55 2.17 11.15 -11.15
CA ARG A 55 1.62 10.63 -9.88
C ARG A 55 2.71 10.13 -8.94
N TYR A 56 3.71 9.45 -9.49
CA TYR A 56 4.83 8.95 -8.69
C TYR A 56 5.63 10.10 -8.05
N GLU A 57 5.95 11.14 -8.82
CA GLU A 57 6.71 12.29 -8.31
C GLU A 57 5.92 13.12 -7.29
N ARG A 58 4.60 13.16 -7.42
CA ARG A 58 3.73 13.88 -6.45
C ARG A 58 3.76 13.24 -5.07
N VAL A 59 4.04 11.95 -4.98
CA VAL A 59 4.15 11.25 -3.71
C VAL A 59 5.33 11.81 -2.91
N GLU A 60 6.46 12.05 -3.57
CA GLU A 60 7.64 12.63 -2.93
C GLU A 60 7.31 13.99 -2.30
N GLN A 61 6.63 14.86 -3.07
CA GLN A 61 6.21 16.17 -2.56
C GLN A 61 5.30 16.04 -1.34
N TRP A 62 4.38 15.08 -1.37
CA TRP A 62 3.50 14.83 -0.24
C TRP A 62 4.27 14.47 1.03
N PHE A 63 5.19 13.50 0.93
CA PHE A 63 5.94 13.02 2.09
C PHE A 63 7.07 13.95 2.54
N GLU A 64 7.42 14.95 1.76
CA GLU A 64 8.30 16.04 2.23
C GLU A 64 7.59 16.89 3.29
N GLU A 65 6.29 17.07 3.15
CA GLU A 65 5.49 17.96 4.00
C GLU A 65 4.62 17.22 5.02
N ASN A 66 4.34 15.94 4.80
CA ASN A 66 3.38 15.18 5.59
C ASN A 66 3.95 13.85 6.07
N CYS A 67 3.51 13.39 7.25
CA CYS A 67 3.88 12.10 7.82
C CYS A 67 2.69 11.16 7.91
N TYR A 68 1.69 11.29 7.03
CA TYR A 68 0.51 10.44 7.05
C TYR A 68 0.06 10.10 5.63
N SER A 69 -0.71 9.04 5.52
CA SER A 69 -1.34 8.65 4.26
C SER A 69 -2.63 7.88 4.55
N ASN A 70 -3.57 7.97 3.64
CA ASN A 70 -4.69 7.03 3.64
C ASN A 70 -4.15 5.63 3.34
N MET A 71 -4.74 4.62 3.95
CA MET A 71 -4.39 3.23 3.68
C MET A 71 -4.64 2.91 2.21
N PHE A 72 -3.76 2.11 1.63
CA PHE A 72 -3.99 1.59 0.28
C PHE A 72 -5.01 0.47 0.38
N PHE A 73 -5.77 0.27 -0.68
CA PHE A 73 -6.72 -0.82 -0.78
C PHE A 73 -6.23 -1.81 -1.82
N ALA A 74 -6.19 -3.09 -1.47
CA ALA A 74 -5.74 -4.14 -2.39
C ALA A 74 -6.61 -5.39 -2.26
N VAL A 75 -6.65 -6.17 -3.33
CA VAL A 75 -7.36 -7.44 -3.40
C VAL A 75 -6.45 -8.53 -3.93
N ILE A 76 -6.66 -9.76 -3.48
CA ILE A 76 -6.00 -10.93 -4.06
C ILE A 76 -6.77 -11.31 -5.31
N CYS A 77 -6.04 -11.51 -6.40
CA CYS A 77 -6.57 -11.95 -7.68
C CYS A 77 -5.78 -13.17 -8.18
N ASP A 78 -6.20 -13.76 -9.30
CA ASP A 78 -5.59 -14.98 -9.83
C ASP A 78 -4.09 -14.84 -10.12
N ASP A 79 -3.66 -13.66 -10.59
CA ASP A 79 -2.28 -13.40 -10.98
C ASP A 79 -1.41 -12.83 -9.85
N GLY A 80 -1.98 -12.56 -8.68
CA GLY A 80 -1.26 -11.97 -7.56
C GLY A 80 -2.16 -11.03 -6.77
N ILE A 81 -1.73 -9.78 -6.58
CA ILE A 81 -2.56 -8.76 -5.94
C ILE A 81 -2.76 -7.57 -6.88
N GLU A 82 -3.88 -6.89 -6.73
CA GLU A 82 -4.14 -5.64 -7.43
C GLU A 82 -4.51 -4.55 -6.42
N PHE A 83 -3.99 -3.35 -6.67
CA PHE A 83 -4.37 -2.18 -5.88
C PHE A 83 -5.61 -1.53 -6.47
N GLY A 84 -6.64 -1.36 -5.65
CA GLY A 84 -7.77 -0.50 -6.00
C GLY A 84 -7.41 0.96 -5.81
N GLU A 85 -6.47 1.24 -4.90
CA GLU A 85 -6.05 2.60 -4.61
C GLU A 85 -4.64 2.61 -4.04
N GLY A 86 -3.83 3.62 -4.42
CA GLY A 86 -2.54 3.86 -3.81
C GLY A 86 -1.35 3.17 -4.45
N ARG A 87 -1.47 2.62 -5.67
CA ARG A 87 -0.37 1.88 -6.30
C ARG A 87 0.90 2.71 -6.50
N HIS A 88 0.77 3.99 -6.82
CA HIS A 88 1.94 4.87 -7.01
C HIS A 88 2.59 5.22 -5.68
N ARG A 89 1.78 5.43 -4.64
CA ARG A 89 2.29 5.66 -3.28
C ARG A 89 3.00 4.43 -2.75
N PHE A 90 2.43 3.24 -2.98
CA PHE A 90 3.08 1.99 -2.59
C PHE A 90 4.44 1.83 -3.29
N ALA A 91 4.49 2.05 -4.62
CA ALA A 91 5.71 1.94 -5.39
C ALA A 91 6.79 2.90 -4.87
N TRP A 92 6.42 4.14 -4.57
CA TRP A 92 7.35 5.13 -4.05
C TRP A 92 7.91 4.73 -2.67
N LEU A 93 7.04 4.27 -1.77
CA LEU A 93 7.45 3.81 -0.44
C LEU A 93 8.33 2.57 -0.52
N ARG A 94 8.01 1.63 -1.40
CA ARG A 94 8.85 0.47 -1.70
C ARG A 94 10.25 0.91 -2.10
N ASP A 95 10.34 1.88 -3.02
CA ASP A 95 11.62 2.37 -3.55
C ASP A 95 12.42 3.13 -2.50
N ARG A 96 11.77 3.65 -1.46
CA ARG A 96 12.41 4.31 -0.32
C ARG A 96 12.77 3.36 0.82
N GLY A 97 12.56 2.08 0.64
CA GLY A 97 12.95 1.07 1.63
C GLY A 97 12.01 0.91 2.81
N VAL A 98 10.77 1.36 2.70
CA VAL A 98 9.76 1.12 3.73
C VAL A 98 9.44 -0.37 3.78
N GLU A 99 9.60 -0.99 4.95
CA GLU A 99 9.49 -2.45 5.10
C GLU A 99 8.08 -2.95 5.41
N ALA A 100 7.26 -2.13 6.06
CA ALA A 100 5.91 -2.52 6.45
C ALA A 100 4.93 -1.38 6.19
N ILE A 101 3.73 -1.74 5.79
CA ILE A 101 2.62 -0.79 5.63
C ILE A 101 1.35 -1.39 6.21
N GLN A 102 0.41 -0.53 6.55
CA GLN A 102 -0.92 -0.91 6.96
C GLN A 102 -1.84 -0.86 5.74
N LEU A 103 -2.44 -2.00 5.40
CA LEU A 103 -3.20 -2.17 4.16
C LEU A 103 -4.66 -2.46 4.48
N GLN A 104 -5.56 -1.86 3.73
CA GLN A 104 -6.99 -2.12 3.80
C GLN A 104 -7.36 -3.16 2.75
N VAL A 105 -8.10 -4.19 3.16
CA VAL A 105 -8.42 -5.35 2.31
C VAL A 105 -9.88 -5.76 2.50
N PRO A 106 -10.48 -6.47 1.53
CA PRO A 106 -11.81 -7.02 1.74
C PRO A 106 -11.85 -7.93 2.97
N SER A 107 -12.93 -7.88 3.74
CA SER A 107 -13.05 -8.66 4.98
C SER A 107 -12.89 -10.16 4.74
N ASP A 108 -13.38 -10.68 3.63
CA ASP A 108 -13.29 -12.09 3.28
C ASP A 108 -11.89 -12.53 2.82
N GLN A 109 -10.98 -11.59 2.57
CA GLN A 109 -9.60 -11.88 2.19
C GLN A 109 -8.59 -11.60 3.31
N GLU A 110 -9.03 -11.09 4.46
CA GLU A 110 -8.13 -10.68 5.54
C GLU A 110 -7.17 -11.78 5.97
N HIS A 111 -7.67 -13.01 6.19
CA HIS A 111 -6.84 -14.14 6.59
C HIS A 111 -5.80 -14.51 5.54
N HIS A 112 -6.15 -14.43 4.27
CA HIS A 112 -5.22 -14.71 3.17
C HIS A 112 -4.08 -13.67 3.14
N PHE A 113 -4.41 -12.39 3.34
CA PHE A 113 -3.39 -11.35 3.40
C PHE A 113 -2.44 -11.55 4.58
N ILE A 114 -2.98 -11.87 5.76
CA ILE A 114 -2.17 -12.12 6.95
C ILE A 114 -1.22 -13.30 6.71
N PHE A 115 -1.75 -14.39 6.15
CA PHE A 115 -0.97 -15.60 5.91
C PHE A 115 0.13 -15.40 4.87
N GLN A 116 -0.17 -14.75 3.75
CA GLN A 116 0.76 -14.61 2.64
C GLN A 116 1.72 -13.42 2.80
N PHE A 117 1.26 -12.33 3.38
CA PHE A 117 2.00 -11.06 3.38
C PHE A 117 2.18 -10.44 4.75
N GLY A 118 1.60 -11.03 5.80
CA GLY A 118 1.64 -10.45 7.13
C GLY A 118 3.06 -10.28 7.68
N THR A 119 3.23 -9.27 8.52
CA THR A 119 4.49 -9.01 9.21
C THR A 119 4.20 -8.65 10.67
N GLU A 120 5.17 -8.89 11.55
CA GLU A 120 5.11 -8.48 12.94
C GLU A 120 5.48 -7.01 13.15
N LEU A 121 6.11 -6.40 12.13
CA LEU A 121 6.41 -4.96 12.17
C LEU A 121 5.12 -4.17 12.24
N ARG A 122 5.13 -3.13 13.07
CA ARG A 122 3.95 -2.27 13.30
C ARG A 122 4.26 -0.79 13.07
N GLU A 123 5.31 -0.51 12.32
CA GLU A 123 5.71 0.84 11.97
C GLU A 123 6.12 0.89 10.51
N SER A 124 5.66 1.91 9.82
CA SER A 124 6.15 2.25 8.48
C SER A 124 7.18 3.37 8.64
N VAL A 125 8.45 3.02 8.51
CA VAL A 125 9.55 3.97 8.72
C VAL A 125 10.04 4.49 7.38
N LEU A 126 9.98 5.80 7.22
CA LEU A 126 10.51 6.51 6.07
C LEU A 126 11.75 7.27 6.50
N MET A 127 12.87 6.96 5.86
CA MET A 127 14.11 7.68 6.12
C MET A 127 14.19 8.90 5.20
N ALA A 128 14.29 10.04 5.80
CA ALA A 128 14.37 11.30 5.05
C ALA A 128 15.83 11.74 4.88
#